data_fc13805f65eeccf124aa4cad18ebe9ba
#
_entry.id   fc13805f65eeccf124aa4cad18ebe9ba
#
_cell.length_a   1.000
_cell.length_b   1.000
_cell.length_c   1.000
_cell.angle_alpha   90.00
_cell.angle_beta   90.00
_cell.angle_gamma   90.00
#
_symmetry.space_group_name_H-M   'P 1'
#
loop_
_entity.id
_entity.type
_entity.pdbx_description
1 polymer ?
#
loop_
_entity_poly.entity_id
_entity_poly.type
_entity_poly.pdbx_seq_one_letter_code
_entity_poly.pdbx_strand_id
1 'polypeptide(L)'
;VPESEQPYKVPGNWCWVSLQTIDQYRASSTDPSKYPDTLFELYSVPSSADNYPEIVSGCEIGSTKQSVQKGDVLLCKINPRINRVWKVSQYTENALLASSEWIIIRNSKIVSDYMMHCFRAPYFREYMLSNVSGVGGSLMRAQPKYVKTYPVPVPPLPEQQRIVDRIESLFAKLDEAKQKARDALDSFETRKAATLHKAFTGELNAQWRKEHGVGMESWKEETLESVCYSIFDGDHMPPPKSEKGIPFLVISNVNTGHLSFENTRFVPESYYEALSDTRKPGYGDVLYTLVGSYGIPVIVDSEHPFCFQRHMALLKPKNIDSYYLWYILQSREMFEKATQIATGTAQLTVPIKGLRQLKFNCASANEQGEIVRILDDLLAKEQQAKETAEGVLEQIDLIKKAILARAFRGELGTNDPSEESVMELLKVIM
;
A
#
# COMPACT_ATOMS: atom_id res chain seq x y z
N VAL A 1 -4.65 -40.53 7.59
CA VAL A 1 -4.61 -39.77 8.85
C VAL A 1 -5.83 -40.18 9.68
N PRO A 2 -5.67 -40.64 10.94
CA PRO A 2 -6.77 -40.99 11.81
C PRO A 2 -7.77 -39.81 11.97
N GLU A 3 -9.04 -40.14 12.16
CA GLU A 3 -10.11 -39.11 12.25
C GLU A 3 -9.87 -38.12 13.42
N SER A 4 -9.31 -38.60 14.53
CA SER A 4 -8.94 -37.77 15.68
C SER A 4 -7.80 -36.76 15.41
N GLU A 5 -7.04 -36.99 14.36
CA GLU A 5 -5.89 -36.15 13.97
C GLU A 5 -6.20 -35.27 12.73
N GLN A 6 -7.42 -35.38 12.19
CA GLN A 6 -7.81 -34.58 11.05
C GLN A 6 -8.08 -33.14 11.48
N PRO A 7 -7.55 -32.15 10.79
CA PRO A 7 -7.70 -30.73 11.17
C PRO A 7 -9.14 -30.22 11.16
N TYR A 8 -9.94 -30.72 10.23
CA TYR A 8 -11.34 -30.37 10.06
C TYR A 8 -12.04 -31.42 9.19
N LYS A 9 -13.37 -31.37 9.16
CA LYS A 9 -14.17 -32.25 8.31
C LYS A 9 -14.06 -31.86 6.84
N VAL A 10 -13.95 -32.84 5.97
CA VAL A 10 -14.00 -32.71 4.50
C VAL A 10 -15.12 -33.57 3.93
N PRO A 11 -15.54 -33.39 2.66
CA PRO A 11 -16.53 -34.25 1.99
C PRO A 11 -16.18 -35.73 2.10
N GLY A 12 -17.18 -36.60 2.15
CA GLY A 12 -17.01 -38.03 2.41
C GLY A 12 -16.22 -38.79 1.33
N ASN A 13 -16.15 -38.28 0.12
CA ASN A 13 -15.36 -38.84 -0.99
C ASN A 13 -13.92 -38.34 -1.00
N TRP A 14 -13.52 -37.44 -0.07
CA TRP A 14 -12.13 -36.99 0.15
C TRP A 14 -11.41 -37.86 1.17
N CYS A 15 -10.08 -37.81 1.16
CA CYS A 15 -9.28 -38.48 2.15
C CYS A 15 -8.15 -37.60 2.69
N TRP A 16 -7.88 -37.66 4.00
CA TRP A 16 -6.72 -37.05 4.61
C TRP A 16 -5.50 -37.97 4.52
N VAL A 17 -4.43 -37.51 3.90
CA VAL A 17 -3.17 -38.26 3.79
C VAL A 17 -2.00 -37.44 4.31
N SER A 18 -0.98 -38.11 4.85
CA SER A 18 0.28 -37.44 5.18
C SER A 18 1.01 -37.04 3.89
N LEU A 19 1.60 -35.87 3.84
CA LEU A 19 2.35 -35.40 2.69
C LEU A 19 3.44 -36.37 2.25
N GLN A 20 4.14 -37.03 3.19
CA GLN A 20 5.14 -38.05 2.89
C GLN A 20 4.58 -39.24 2.13
N THR A 21 3.29 -39.55 2.30
CA THR A 21 2.64 -40.67 1.61
C THR A 21 2.46 -40.41 0.12
N ILE A 22 2.25 -39.15 -0.25
CA ILE A 22 2.01 -38.70 -1.63
C ILE A 22 3.24 -38.11 -2.30
N ASP A 23 4.31 -37.78 -1.55
CA ASP A 23 5.52 -37.20 -2.09
C ASP A 23 6.40 -38.24 -2.75
N GLN A 24 6.51 -38.18 -4.06
CA GLN A 24 7.35 -39.03 -4.91
C GLN A 24 8.75 -38.48 -5.19
N TYR A 25 9.07 -37.29 -4.64
CA TYR A 25 10.38 -36.66 -4.89
C TYR A 25 11.52 -37.51 -4.34
N ARG A 26 12.48 -37.84 -5.21
CA ARG A 26 13.77 -38.47 -4.86
C ARG A 26 14.84 -37.38 -4.95
N ALA A 27 15.51 -37.13 -3.84
CA ALA A 27 16.56 -36.12 -3.77
C ALA A 27 17.64 -36.38 -4.83
N SER A 28 17.81 -35.41 -5.69
CA SER A 28 18.84 -35.37 -6.72
C SER A 28 19.46 -33.99 -6.74
N SER A 29 20.76 -33.92 -6.93
CA SER A 29 21.49 -32.65 -6.93
C SER A 29 22.50 -32.58 -8.07
N THR A 30 22.68 -31.38 -8.59
CA THR A 30 23.67 -31.07 -9.63
C THR A 30 24.64 -30.04 -9.08
N ASP A 31 25.92 -30.23 -9.36
CA ASP A 31 26.99 -29.26 -9.16
C ASP A 31 27.18 -28.48 -10.48
N PRO A 32 26.63 -27.26 -10.60
CA PRO A 32 26.68 -26.52 -11.85
C PRO A 32 28.08 -26.08 -12.25
N SER A 33 29.02 -25.99 -11.30
CA SER A 33 30.43 -25.63 -11.58
C SER A 33 31.16 -26.63 -12.50
N LYS A 34 30.63 -27.85 -12.59
CA LYS A 34 31.12 -28.87 -13.52
C LYS A 34 30.66 -28.64 -14.98
N TYR A 35 29.76 -27.71 -15.18
CA TYR A 35 29.17 -27.36 -16.46
C TYR A 35 29.15 -25.83 -16.64
N PRO A 36 30.35 -25.18 -16.67
CA PRO A 36 30.47 -23.72 -16.55
C PRO A 36 29.73 -22.95 -17.66
N ASP A 37 29.72 -23.51 -18.87
CA ASP A 37 29.12 -22.86 -20.05
C ASP A 37 27.66 -23.29 -20.31
N THR A 38 27.14 -24.22 -19.49
CA THR A 38 25.74 -24.66 -19.65
C THR A 38 24.81 -23.69 -18.96
N LEU A 39 23.74 -23.29 -19.67
CA LEU A 39 22.66 -22.48 -19.09
C LEU A 39 21.70 -23.36 -18.29
N PHE A 40 21.29 -22.86 -17.14
CA PHE A 40 20.33 -23.51 -16.27
C PHE A 40 19.14 -22.56 -16.03
N GLU A 41 17.96 -23.14 -15.85
CA GLU A 41 16.78 -22.46 -15.36
C GLU A 41 16.73 -22.65 -13.83
N LEU A 42 17.13 -21.59 -13.09
CA LEU A 42 17.35 -21.64 -11.64
C LEU A 42 16.17 -21.03 -10.88
N TYR A 43 15.47 -21.88 -10.13
CA TYR A 43 14.42 -21.49 -9.18
C TYR A 43 15.07 -21.07 -7.85
N SER A 44 15.56 -19.85 -7.78
CA SER A 44 16.12 -19.27 -6.56
C SER A 44 15.03 -18.76 -5.61
N VAL A 45 15.37 -18.50 -4.35
CA VAL A 45 14.39 -17.91 -3.43
C VAL A 45 14.08 -16.44 -3.78
N PRO A 46 15.07 -15.61 -4.14
CA PRO A 46 14.79 -14.25 -4.61
C PRO A 46 13.90 -14.20 -5.84
N SER A 47 14.18 -14.97 -6.87
CA SER A 47 13.42 -14.95 -8.14
C SER A 47 11.96 -15.42 -8.00
N SER A 48 11.62 -16.06 -6.88
CA SER A 48 10.22 -16.41 -6.57
C SER A 48 9.31 -15.20 -6.40
N ALA A 49 9.85 -14.01 -6.15
CA ALA A 49 9.08 -12.76 -6.03
C ALA A 49 8.48 -12.36 -7.39
N ASP A 50 9.23 -12.60 -8.47
CA ASP A 50 8.83 -12.27 -9.84
C ASP A 50 8.07 -13.42 -10.52
N ASN A 51 7.95 -14.56 -9.81
CA ASN A 51 7.36 -15.80 -10.31
C ASN A 51 8.00 -16.28 -11.65
N TYR A 52 9.27 -15.95 -11.83
CA TYR A 52 10.05 -16.30 -13.02
C TYR A 52 11.48 -16.72 -12.63
N PRO A 53 12.01 -17.87 -13.11
CA PRO A 53 13.34 -18.36 -12.75
C PRO A 53 14.45 -17.51 -13.38
N GLU A 54 15.63 -17.57 -12.79
CA GLU A 54 16.84 -16.99 -13.37
C GLU A 54 17.38 -17.91 -14.46
N ILE A 55 17.80 -17.34 -15.58
CA ILE A 55 18.53 -18.08 -16.63
C ILE A 55 20.00 -17.71 -16.49
N VAL A 56 20.79 -18.64 -15.94
CA VAL A 56 22.18 -18.37 -15.55
C VAL A 56 23.12 -19.49 -15.99
N SER A 57 24.36 -19.14 -16.27
CA SER A 57 25.41 -20.12 -16.61
C SER A 57 25.93 -20.84 -15.37
N GLY A 58 26.42 -22.07 -15.57
CA GLY A 58 26.91 -22.90 -14.47
C GLY A 58 28.03 -22.26 -13.67
N CYS A 59 28.89 -21.46 -14.31
CA CYS A 59 29.99 -20.75 -13.63
C CYS A 59 29.47 -19.63 -12.65
N GLU A 60 28.26 -19.11 -12.84
CA GLU A 60 27.65 -18.09 -11.98
C GLU A 60 26.93 -18.70 -10.76
N ILE A 61 26.76 -20.04 -10.75
CA ILE A 61 26.04 -20.72 -9.66
C ILE A 61 27.06 -21.26 -8.64
N GLY A 62 27.23 -20.51 -7.56
CA GLY A 62 28.27 -20.76 -6.54
C GLY A 62 28.07 -21.96 -5.62
N SER A 63 27.03 -22.82 -5.82
CA SER A 63 26.80 -24.01 -4.97
C SER A 63 25.94 -25.06 -5.63
N THR A 64 26.05 -26.29 -5.15
CA THR A 64 25.18 -27.42 -5.57
C THR A 64 23.72 -27.08 -5.42
N LYS A 65 22.91 -27.42 -6.41
CA LYS A 65 21.46 -27.18 -6.48
C LYS A 65 20.71 -28.51 -6.55
N GLN A 66 19.45 -28.47 -6.17
CA GLN A 66 18.54 -29.61 -6.32
C GLN A 66 18.03 -29.67 -7.76
N SER A 67 17.99 -30.86 -8.36
CA SER A 67 17.38 -31.05 -9.67
C SER A 67 15.87 -31.16 -9.54
N VAL A 68 15.16 -30.39 -10.35
CA VAL A 68 13.69 -30.32 -10.35
C VAL A 68 13.13 -30.58 -11.74
N GLN A 69 11.86 -30.81 -11.85
CA GLN A 69 11.16 -30.99 -13.12
C GLN A 69 9.84 -30.16 -13.13
N LYS A 70 9.32 -29.95 -14.31
CA LYS A 70 8.01 -29.31 -14.50
C LYS A 70 6.94 -30.00 -13.65
N GLY A 71 6.16 -29.22 -12.93
CA GLY A 71 5.10 -29.69 -12.05
C GLY A 71 5.52 -29.92 -10.60
N ASP A 72 6.82 -29.90 -10.27
CA ASP A 72 7.24 -29.91 -8.87
C ASP A 72 6.72 -28.67 -8.13
N VAL A 73 6.34 -28.84 -6.86
CA VAL A 73 5.91 -27.73 -6.00
C VAL A 73 7.00 -27.47 -4.95
N LEU A 74 7.46 -26.23 -4.92
CA LEU A 74 8.54 -25.75 -4.08
C LEU A 74 7.98 -25.02 -2.85
N LEU A 75 8.37 -25.46 -1.64
CA LEU A 75 8.03 -24.83 -0.37
C LEU A 75 9.29 -24.22 0.24
N CYS A 76 9.29 -22.92 0.51
CA CYS A 76 10.46 -22.26 1.06
C CYS A 76 10.67 -22.59 2.54
N LYS A 77 11.87 -23.09 2.88
CA LYS A 77 12.27 -23.33 4.27
C LYS A 77 12.54 -22.04 5.04
N ILE A 78 13.16 -21.04 4.37
CA ILE A 78 13.60 -19.81 5.00
C ILE A 78 12.40 -18.89 5.19
N ASN A 79 12.32 -18.32 6.38
CA ASN A 79 11.31 -17.35 6.76
C ASN A 79 9.89 -17.79 6.36
N PRO A 80 9.39 -18.88 6.93
CA PRO A 80 8.11 -19.49 6.56
C PRO A 80 6.90 -18.54 6.80
N ARG A 81 7.10 -17.42 7.52
CA ARG A 81 6.09 -16.39 7.68
C ARG A 81 5.62 -15.79 6.36
N ILE A 82 6.51 -15.72 5.35
CA ILE A 82 6.16 -15.19 4.02
C ILE A 82 5.35 -16.22 3.21
N ASN A 83 5.45 -17.50 3.55
CA ASN A 83 4.77 -18.61 2.86
C ASN A 83 5.00 -18.61 1.34
N ARG A 84 6.27 -18.66 0.92
CA ARG A 84 6.61 -18.77 -0.49
C ARG A 84 6.37 -20.19 -0.97
N VAL A 85 5.45 -20.33 -1.90
CA VAL A 85 5.10 -21.57 -2.59
C VAL A 85 5.18 -21.31 -4.09
N TRP A 86 5.94 -22.12 -4.82
CA TRP A 86 6.17 -21.95 -6.24
C TRP A 86 6.05 -23.28 -6.99
N LYS A 87 5.31 -23.29 -8.10
CA LYS A 87 5.25 -24.43 -9.01
C LYS A 87 6.32 -24.26 -10.08
N VAL A 88 7.12 -25.30 -10.30
CA VAL A 88 8.10 -25.35 -11.39
C VAL A 88 7.35 -25.40 -12.73
N SER A 89 7.49 -24.34 -13.50
CA SER A 89 7.00 -24.23 -14.88
C SER A 89 8.17 -24.32 -15.80
N GLN A 90 8.34 -24.95 -16.80
CA GLN A 90 9.50 -24.95 -17.69
C GLN A 90 9.32 -23.84 -18.72
N TYR A 91 10.22 -22.87 -18.73
CA TYR A 91 10.19 -21.73 -19.65
C TYR A 91 11.18 -21.89 -20.80
N THR A 92 12.22 -22.70 -20.61
CA THR A 92 13.29 -22.97 -21.58
C THR A 92 13.52 -24.46 -21.72
N GLU A 93 14.37 -24.86 -22.66
CA GLU A 93 14.86 -26.23 -22.80
C GLU A 93 16.05 -26.55 -21.85
N ASN A 94 16.44 -25.57 -21.03
CA ASN A 94 17.56 -25.75 -20.10
C ASN A 94 17.19 -26.69 -18.95
N ALA A 95 18.22 -27.28 -18.34
CA ALA A 95 18.04 -28.11 -17.16
C ALA A 95 17.55 -27.27 -15.98
N LEU A 96 16.56 -27.81 -15.24
CA LEU A 96 15.85 -27.10 -14.17
C LEU A 96 16.55 -27.41 -12.83
N LEU A 97 16.95 -26.33 -12.14
CA LEU A 97 17.57 -26.37 -10.84
C LEU A 97 16.82 -25.53 -9.81
N ALA A 98 16.82 -25.99 -8.57
CA ALA A 98 16.23 -25.23 -7.46
C ALA A 98 17.22 -25.03 -6.32
N SER A 99 17.14 -23.89 -5.63
CA SER A 99 17.92 -23.63 -4.43
C SER A 99 17.72 -24.74 -3.39
N SER A 100 18.77 -25.06 -2.63
CA SER A 100 18.68 -25.99 -1.50
C SER A 100 17.72 -25.51 -0.38
N GLU A 101 17.30 -24.26 -0.43
CA GLU A 101 16.33 -23.68 0.52
C GLU A 101 14.86 -24.04 0.22
N TRP A 102 14.61 -24.77 -0.86
CA TRP A 102 13.30 -25.33 -1.16
C TRP A 102 13.14 -26.73 -0.60
N ILE A 103 11.98 -27.04 -0.07
CA ILE A 103 11.45 -28.40 0.09
C ILE A 103 10.68 -28.68 -1.20
N ILE A 104 11.07 -29.71 -1.91
CA ILE A 104 10.48 -30.09 -3.18
C ILE A 104 9.46 -31.19 -2.93
N ILE A 105 8.27 -31.00 -3.47
CA ILE A 105 7.18 -31.99 -3.45
C ILE A 105 6.82 -32.33 -4.88
N ARG A 106 6.82 -33.62 -5.18
CA ARG A 106 6.52 -34.19 -6.50
C ARG A 106 5.41 -35.21 -6.40
N ASN A 107 4.42 -35.08 -7.25
CA ASN A 107 3.43 -36.16 -7.44
C ASN A 107 2.85 -36.09 -8.85
N SER A 108 2.90 -37.21 -9.58
CA SER A 108 2.39 -37.31 -10.95
C SER A 108 0.89 -37.62 -11.05
N LYS A 109 0.22 -37.90 -9.93
CA LYS A 109 -1.19 -38.31 -9.85
C LYS A 109 -2.08 -37.29 -9.14
N ILE A 110 -1.50 -36.21 -8.63
CA ILE A 110 -2.20 -35.10 -8.00
C ILE A 110 -1.93 -33.85 -8.84
N VAL A 111 -2.96 -33.02 -9.06
CA VAL A 111 -2.82 -31.78 -9.80
C VAL A 111 -1.86 -30.84 -9.07
N SER A 112 -0.76 -30.46 -9.72
CA SER A 112 0.29 -29.62 -9.10
C SER A 112 -0.24 -28.26 -8.62
N ASP A 113 -1.18 -27.65 -9.35
CA ASP A 113 -1.82 -26.39 -8.97
C ASP A 113 -2.70 -26.56 -7.74
N TYR A 114 -3.38 -27.70 -7.60
CA TYR A 114 -4.11 -28.04 -6.38
C TYR A 114 -3.17 -28.08 -5.17
N MET A 115 -2.04 -28.77 -5.29
CA MET A 115 -1.04 -28.83 -4.22
C MET A 115 -0.46 -27.45 -3.91
N MET A 116 -0.13 -26.68 -4.93
CA MET A 116 0.38 -25.31 -4.77
C MET A 116 -0.61 -24.45 -3.97
N HIS A 117 -1.89 -24.46 -4.31
CA HIS A 117 -2.92 -23.73 -3.58
C HIS A 117 -3.15 -24.28 -2.16
N CYS A 118 -3.09 -25.61 -1.97
CA CYS A 118 -3.17 -26.24 -0.65
C CYS A 118 -2.07 -25.71 0.28
N PHE A 119 -0.83 -25.62 -0.21
CA PHE A 119 0.29 -25.11 0.58
C PHE A 119 0.26 -23.60 0.81
N ARG A 120 -0.53 -22.87 0.03
CA ARG A 120 -0.82 -21.43 0.26
C ARG A 120 -1.96 -21.20 1.24
N ALA A 121 -2.73 -22.25 1.56
CA ALA A 121 -3.88 -22.13 2.46
C ALA A 121 -3.45 -21.76 3.90
N PRO A 122 -4.30 -21.02 4.66
CA PRO A 122 -3.98 -20.57 6.01
C PRO A 122 -3.58 -21.71 6.95
N TYR A 123 -4.29 -22.82 6.92
CA TYR A 123 -4.00 -23.98 7.77
C TYR A 123 -2.58 -24.52 7.56
N PHE A 124 -2.14 -24.69 6.31
CA PHE A 124 -0.79 -25.16 6.03
C PHE A 124 0.26 -24.16 6.50
N ARG A 125 0.00 -22.87 6.33
CA ARG A 125 0.90 -21.82 6.82
C ARG A 125 1.05 -21.87 8.34
N GLU A 126 -0.03 -22.04 9.07
CA GLU A 126 -0.02 -22.16 10.54
C GLU A 126 0.79 -23.39 10.97
N TYR A 127 0.59 -24.51 10.28
CA TYR A 127 1.36 -25.73 10.51
C TYR A 127 2.87 -25.52 10.24
N MET A 128 3.23 -24.85 9.17
CA MET A 128 4.61 -24.50 8.86
C MET A 128 5.25 -23.63 9.96
N LEU A 129 4.50 -22.71 10.53
CA LEU A 129 4.97 -21.81 11.58
C LEU A 129 5.09 -22.48 12.95
N SER A 130 4.29 -23.47 13.25
CA SER A 130 4.37 -24.23 14.50
C SER A 130 5.58 -25.17 14.58
N ASN A 131 6.22 -25.47 13.44
CA ASN A 131 7.31 -26.45 13.32
C ASN A 131 8.61 -25.81 12.78
N VAL A 132 9.02 -24.71 13.38
CA VAL A 132 10.23 -23.98 12.98
C VAL A 132 11.39 -24.18 13.95
N SER A 133 12.62 -23.97 13.44
CA SER A 133 13.84 -23.86 14.24
C SER A 133 14.51 -22.52 13.97
N GLY A 134 15.32 -22.05 14.93
CA GLY A 134 16.04 -20.78 14.86
C GLY A 134 15.33 -19.66 15.66
N VAL A 135 16.11 -18.67 16.08
CA VAL A 135 15.68 -17.52 16.85
C VAL A 135 15.85 -16.25 16.02
N GLY A 136 14.79 -15.42 15.94
CA GLY A 136 14.77 -14.19 15.13
C GLY A 136 14.16 -14.39 13.74
N GLY A 137 13.50 -13.33 13.23
CA GLY A 137 12.64 -13.42 12.05
C GLY A 137 13.27 -13.96 10.76
N SER A 138 14.50 -13.54 10.44
CA SER A 138 15.20 -13.95 9.21
C SER A 138 15.90 -15.32 9.30
N LEU A 139 16.12 -15.83 10.52
CA LEU A 139 16.81 -17.11 10.77
C LEU A 139 15.85 -18.29 10.98
N MET A 140 14.55 -18.03 11.05
CA MET A 140 13.54 -19.08 11.19
C MET A 140 13.51 -19.98 9.95
N ARG A 141 13.56 -21.30 10.18
CA ARG A 141 13.49 -22.32 9.12
C ARG A 141 12.47 -23.39 9.43
N ALA A 142 11.62 -23.69 8.48
CA ALA A 142 10.76 -24.87 8.53
C ALA A 142 11.63 -26.14 8.37
N GLN A 143 11.32 -27.15 9.17
CA GLN A 143 12.06 -28.42 9.13
C GLN A 143 11.39 -29.40 8.20
N PRO A 144 12.08 -29.92 7.13
CA PRO A 144 11.48 -30.81 6.13
C PRO A 144 10.83 -32.08 6.74
N LYS A 145 11.40 -32.62 7.81
CA LYS A 145 10.85 -33.81 8.47
C LYS A 145 9.44 -33.59 9.04
N TYR A 146 9.16 -32.40 9.56
CA TYR A 146 7.83 -32.05 10.07
C TYR A 146 6.89 -31.66 8.95
N VAL A 147 7.38 -30.92 7.94
CA VAL A 147 6.57 -30.59 6.77
C VAL A 147 6.03 -31.83 6.08
N LYS A 148 6.83 -32.90 5.99
CA LYS A 148 6.41 -34.16 5.39
C LYS A 148 5.32 -34.90 6.17
N THR A 149 5.11 -34.62 7.45
CA THR A 149 4.00 -35.20 8.22
C THR A 149 2.69 -34.39 8.09
N TYR A 150 2.70 -33.26 7.38
CA TYR A 150 1.52 -32.43 7.19
C TYR A 150 0.36 -33.23 6.59
N PRO A 151 -0.85 -33.17 7.20
CA PRO A 151 -2.03 -33.80 6.65
C PRO A 151 -2.57 -32.96 5.47
N VAL A 152 -2.68 -33.58 4.30
CA VAL A 152 -3.18 -32.99 3.06
C VAL A 152 -4.57 -33.55 2.79
N PRO A 153 -5.61 -32.71 2.58
CA PRO A 153 -6.90 -33.18 2.11
C PRO A 153 -6.80 -33.45 0.61
N VAL A 154 -7.17 -34.64 0.18
CA VAL A 154 -7.08 -35.05 -1.24
C VAL A 154 -8.49 -35.41 -1.73
N PRO A 155 -9.07 -34.63 -2.67
CA PRO A 155 -10.32 -34.95 -3.36
C PRO A 155 -10.08 -35.88 -4.56
N PRO A 156 -11.13 -36.40 -5.17
CA PRO A 156 -11.08 -37.06 -6.48
C PRO A 156 -10.40 -36.16 -7.54
N LEU A 157 -9.70 -36.75 -8.49
CA LEU A 157 -8.92 -36.00 -9.47
C LEU A 157 -9.71 -34.96 -10.27
N PRO A 158 -10.96 -35.26 -10.75
CA PRO A 158 -11.76 -34.25 -11.42
C PRO A 158 -12.09 -33.05 -10.51
N GLU A 159 -12.34 -33.30 -9.22
CA GLU A 159 -12.62 -32.24 -8.27
C GLU A 159 -11.39 -31.37 -7.97
N GLN A 160 -10.17 -31.96 -7.93
CA GLN A 160 -8.94 -31.15 -7.81
C GLN A 160 -8.87 -30.09 -8.89
N GLN A 161 -9.19 -30.45 -10.14
CA GLN A 161 -9.21 -29.49 -11.27
C GLN A 161 -10.30 -28.43 -11.09
N ARG A 162 -11.52 -28.83 -10.72
CA ARG A 162 -12.63 -27.86 -10.47
C ARG A 162 -12.30 -26.88 -9.35
N ILE A 163 -11.60 -27.34 -8.30
CA ILE A 163 -11.13 -26.49 -7.21
C ILE A 163 -10.11 -25.47 -7.73
N VAL A 164 -9.13 -25.91 -8.51
CA VAL A 164 -8.13 -25.03 -9.14
C VAL A 164 -8.81 -23.99 -10.00
N ASP A 165 -9.64 -24.42 -10.95
CA ASP A 165 -10.35 -23.53 -11.87
C ASP A 165 -11.19 -22.48 -11.12
N ARG A 166 -11.82 -22.91 -10.04
CA ARG A 166 -12.66 -22.02 -9.21
C ARG A 166 -11.81 -20.99 -8.44
N ILE A 167 -10.69 -21.42 -7.84
CA ILE A 167 -9.75 -20.53 -7.14
C ILE A 167 -9.19 -19.52 -8.13
N GLU A 168 -8.68 -19.96 -9.28
CA GLU A 168 -8.06 -19.10 -10.27
C GLU A 168 -9.04 -18.10 -10.86
N SER A 169 -10.27 -18.53 -11.16
CA SER A 169 -11.35 -17.62 -11.60
C SER A 169 -11.69 -16.55 -10.57
N LEU A 170 -11.75 -16.90 -9.28
CA LEU A 170 -12.01 -15.95 -8.20
C LEU A 170 -10.82 -15.01 -7.98
N PHE A 171 -9.60 -15.54 -8.03
CA PHE A 171 -8.37 -14.74 -7.86
C PHE A 171 -8.20 -13.75 -9.01
N ALA A 172 -8.46 -14.14 -10.24
CA ALA A 172 -8.40 -13.23 -11.39
C ALA A 172 -9.34 -12.02 -11.23
N LYS A 173 -10.57 -12.24 -10.73
CA LYS A 173 -11.50 -11.14 -10.43
C LYS A 173 -11.01 -10.23 -9.31
N LEU A 174 -10.39 -10.80 -8.28
CA LEU A 174 -9.82 -10.03 -7.18
C LEU A 174 -8.59 -9.24 -7.62
N ASP A 175 -7.75 -9.80 -8.50
CA ASP A 175 -6.59 -9.11 -9.05
C ASP A 175 -7.00 -7.96 -9.99
N GLU A 176 -8.07 -8.13 -10.78
CA GLU A 176 -8.66 -7.05 -11.55
C GLU A 176 -9.19 -5.92 -10.63
N ALA A 177 -9.89 -6.28 -9.55
CA ALA A 177 -10.37 -5.30 -8.57
C ALA A 177 -9.21 -4.58 -7.88
N LYS A 178 -8.13 -5.32 -7.54
CA LYS A 178 -6.90 -4.76 -6.97
C LYS A 178 -6.25 -3.74 -7.90
N GLN A 179 -6.18 -4.04 -9.19
CA GLN A 179 -5.60 -3.12 -10.18
C GLN A 179 -6.44 -1.86 -10.31
N LYS A 180 -7.78 -1.98 -10.41
CA LYS A 180 -8.68 -0.82 -10.47
C LYS A 180 -8.57 0.08 -9.23
N ALA A 181 -8.46 -0.52 -8.04
CA ALA A 181 -8.26 0.24 -6.81
C ALA A 181 -6.92 0.99 -6.80
N ARG A 182 -5.84 0.36 -7.26
CA ARG A 182 -4.53 1.02 -7.42
C ARG A 182 -4.56 2.17 -8.41
N ASP A 183 -5.12 1.95 -9.60
CA ASP A 183 -5.25 2.98 -10.63
C ASP A 183 -6.05 4.19 -10.12
N ALA A 184 -7.09 3.94 -9.33
CA ALA A 184 -7.87 5.00 -8.69
C ALA A 184 -7.02 5.80 -7.68
N LEU A 185 -6.20 5.13 -6.86
CA LEU A 185 -5.30 5.78 -5.91
C LEU A 185 -4.19 6.56 -6.62
N ASP A 186 -3.55 5.99 -7.62
CA ASP A 186 -2.46 6.62 -8.37
C ASP A 186 -2.92 7.89 -9.11
N SER A 187 -4.18 7.94 -9.54
CA SER A 187 -4.75 9.10 -10.22
C SER A 187 -5.31 10.18 -9.26
N PHE A 188 -5.39 9.92 -7.96
CA PHE A 188 -6.02 10.82 -6.99
C PHE A 188 -5.39 12.22 -6.98
N GLU A 189 -4.07 12.33 -6.82
CA GLU A 189 -3.38 13.63 -6.77
C GLU A 189 -3.53 14.39 -8.10
N THR A 190 -3.51 13.68 -9.22
CA THR A 190 -3.72 14.28 -10.55
C THR A 190 -5.13 14.85 -10.69
N ARG A 191 -6.15 14.13 -10.24
CA ARG A 191 -7.54 14.60 -10.27
C ARG A 191 -7.76 15.79 -9.35
N LYS A 192 -7.19 15.75 -8.13
CA LYS A 192 -7.21 16.88 -7.19
C LYS A 192 -6.59 18.13 -7.82
N ALA A 193 -5.39 18.00 -8.39
CA ALA A 193 -4.72 19.11 -9.06
C ALA A 193 -5.53 19.67 -10.24
N ALA A 194 -6.13 18.80 -11.06
CA ALA A 194 -6.99 19.22 -12.18
C ALA A 194 -8.26 19.94 -11.69
N THR A 195 -8.87 19.48 -10.59
CA THR A 195 -10.05 20.12 -9.98
C THR A 195 -9.72 21.52 -9.46
N LEU A 196 -8.60 21.66 -8.74
CA LEU A 196 -8.10 22.96 -8.29
C LEU A 196 -7.77 23.89 -9.46
N HIS A 197 -7.13 23.38 -10.51
CA HIS A 197 -6.86 24.16 -11.71
C HIS A 197 -8.15 24.71 -12.33
N LYS A 198 -9.17 23.86 -12.54
CA LYS A 198 -10.48 24.30 -13.04
C LYS A 198 -11.16 25.33 -12.16
N ALA A 199 -11.00 25.22 -10.83
CA ALA A 199 -11.53 26.21 -9.89
C ALA A 199 -10.92 27.59 -10.10
N PHE A 200 -9.60 27.67 -10.23
CA PHE A 200 -8.86 28.93 -10.29
C PHE A 200 -8.61 29.46 -11.71
N THR A 201 -9.08 28.75 -12.74
CA THR A 201 -9.22 29.25 -14.11
C THR A 201 -10.67 29.70 -14.42
N GLY A 202 -11.59 29.49 -13.49
CA GLY A 202 -13.01 29.82 -13.64
C GLY A 202 -13.81 28.80 -14.43
N GLU A 203 -13.24 27.65 -14.79
CA GLU A 203 -13.98 26.59 -15.49
C GLU A 203 -14.99 25.89 -14.55
N LEU A 204 -14.63 25.71 -13.28
CA LEU A 204 -15.41 24.92 -12.34
C LEU A 204 -16.79 25.52 -12.06
N ASN A 205 -16.89 26.83 -11.95
CA ASN A 205 -18.13 27.56 -11.68
C ASN A 205 -18.70 28.31 -12.90
N ALA A 206 -18.28 27.92 -14.14
CA ALA A 206 -18.73 28.59 -15.37
C ALA A 206 -20.25 28.62 -15.54
N GLN A 207 -20.95 27.54 -15.16
CA GLN A 207 -22.40 27.46 -15.23
C GLN A 207 -23.07 28.45 -14.24
N TRP A 208 -22.54 28.50 -13.00
CA TRP A 208 -23.01 29.44 -11.99
C TRP A 208 -22.86 30.89 -12.46
N ARG A 209 -21.72 31.27 -13.06
CA ARG A 209 -21.51 32.61 -13.62
C ARG A 209 -22.53 32.96 -14.70
N LYS A 210 -22.79 32.00 -15.60
CA LYS A 210 -23.78 32.18 -16.67
C LYS A 210 -25.18 32.44 -16.09
N GLU A 211 -25.57 31.72 -15.05
CA GLU A 211 -26.88 31.86 -14.39
C GLU A 211 -27.00 33.15 -13.64
N HIS A 212 -25.90 33.72 -13.13
CA HIS A 212 -25.88 34.97 -12.37
C HIS A 212 -25.46 36.18 -13.18
N GLY A 213 -25.20 36.02 -14.50
CA GLY A 213 -24.81 37.12 -15.37
C GLY A 213 -23.42 37.73 -15.01
N VAL A 214 -22.54 36.96 -14.42
CA VAL A 214 -21.18 37.38 -14.01
C VAL A 214 -20.16 36.88 -15.01
N GLY A 215 -19.28 37.75 -15.53
CA GLY A 215 -18.19 37.38 -16.43
C GLY A 215 -16.86 37.30 -15.70
N MET A 216 -15.82 36.83 -16.44
CA MET A 216 -14.45 36.74 -15.89
C MET A 216 -13.80 38.09 -15.57
N GLU A 217 -14.37 39.19 -16.06
CA GLU A 217 -13.96 40.56 -15.75
C GLU A 217 -14.16 40.92 -14.26
N SER A 218 -14.93 40.12 -13.52
CA SER A 218 -15.08 40.25 -12.06
C SER A 218 -13.84 39.83 -11.30
N TRP A 219 -12.98 39.00 -11.93
CA TRP A 219 -11.74 38.50 -11.33
C TRP A 219 -10.65 39.56 -11.44
N LYS A 220 -9.89 39.74 -10.35
CA LYS A 220 -8.80 40.73 -10.27
C LYS A 220 -7.48 40.04 -9.90
N GLU A 221 -6.39 40.52 -10.46
CA GLU A 221 -5.05 40.13 -9.99
C GLU A 221 -4.79 40.75 -8.60
N GLU A 222 -4.63 39.92 -7.60
CA GLU A 222 -4.31 40.27 -6.24
C GLU A 222 -2.98 39.69 -5.79
N THR A 223 -2.40 40.22 -4.73
CA THR A 223 -1.25 39.64 -4.05
C THR A 223 -1.68 39.04 -2.71
N LEU A 224 -0.90 38.12 -2.14
CA LEU A 224 -1.22 37.62 -0.80
C LEU A 224 -1.24 38.76 0.24
N GLU A 225 -0.37 39.79 0.06
CA GLU A 225 -0.33 40.96 0.96
C GLU A 225 -1.62 41.82 0.86
N SER A 226 -2.20 41.97 -0.33
CA SER A 226 -3.43 42.76 -0.52
C SER A 226 -4.65 42.12 0.12
N VAL A 227 -4.71 40.82 0.21
CA VAL A 227 -5.84 40.02 0.71
C VAL A 227 -5.69 39.56 2.17
N CYS A 228 -4.57 39.88 2.81
CA CYS A 228 -4.32 39.54 4.21
C CYS A 228 -4.11 40.77 5.08
N TYR A 229 -4.59 40.74 6.32
CA TYR A 229 -4.24 41.74 7.34
C TYR A 229 -2.75 41.70 7.67
N SER A 230 -2.21 40.49 7.73
CA SER A 230 -0.83 40.28 8.08
C SER A 230 -0.34 38.94 7.56
N ILE A 231 0.95 38.89 7.22
CA ILE A 231 1.69 37.65 6.88
C ILE A 231 3.00 37.71 7.63
N PHE A 232 3.13 36.89 8.68
CA PHE A 232 4.34 36.82 9.50
C PHE A 232 4.74 35.39 9.76
N ASP A 233 6.03 35.15 9.90
CA ASP A 233 6.58 33.91 10.40
C ASP A 233 6.54 33.82 11.93
N GLY A 234 6.78 32.62 12.45
CA GLY A 234 6.91 32.40 13.88
C GLY A 234 8.19 33.03 14.46
N ASP A 235 8.36 32.92 15.77
CA ASP A 235 9.47 33.53 16.47
C ASP A 235 10.82 32.96 16.03
N HIS A 236 11.81 33.85 15.85
CA HIS A 236 13.17 33.48 15.51
C HIS A 236 13.99 33.01 16.69
N MET A 237 13.63 33.42 17.91
CA MET A 237 14.24 32.96 19.14
C MET A 237 13.57 31.66 19.60
N PRO A 238 14.35 30.70 20.12
CA PRO A 238 13.77 29.51 20.71
C PRO A 238 12.83 29.89 21.85
N PRO A 239 11.55 29.49 21.82
CA PRO A 239 10.64 29.79 22.89
C PRO A 239 11.04 29.04 24.19
N PRO A 240 10.70 29.59 25.38
CA PRO A 240 10.91 28.88 26.63
C PRO A 240 10.13 27.57 26.63
N LYS A 241 10.73 26.51 27.16
CA LYS A 241 10.09 25.19 27.27
C LYS A 241 9.26 25.14 28.54
N SER A 242 8.11 24.48 28.45
CA SER A 242 7.25 24.14 29.58
C SER A 242 6.80 22.68 29.47
N GLU A 243 6.50 22.05 30.61
CA GLU A 243 5.91 20.70 30.63
C GLU A 243 4.42 20.74 30.28
N LYS A 244 3.77 21.86 30.49
CA LYS A 244 2.35 22.12 30.23
C LYS A 244 2.18 23.57 29.79
N GLY A 245 1.06 23.88 29.14
CA GLY A 245 0.74 25.23 28.69
C GLY A 245 0.22 25.25 27.27
N ILE A 246 0.62 26.27 26.49
CA ILE A 246 0.18 26.45 25.10
C ILE A 246 1.00 25.54 24.19
N PRO A 247 0.36 24.74 23.30
CA PRO A 247 1.06 23.91 22.31
C PRO A 247 1.94 24.76 21.37
N PHE A 248 3.14 24.23 21.07
CA PHE A 248 4.06 24.86 20.11
C PHE A 248 4.26 23.93 18.91
N LEU A 249 3.63 24.27 17.79
CA LEU A 249 3.63 23.46 16.59
C LEU A 249 4.91 23.63 15.78
N VAL A 250 5.39 22.53 15.25
CA VAL A 250 6.54 22.43 14.34
C VAL A 250 6.08 21.84 13.00
N ILE A 251 6.95 21.77 11.99
CA ILE A 251 6.61 21.31 10.65
C ILE A 251 5.93 19.93 10.66
N SER A 252 6.38 19.00 11.51
CA SER A 252 5.75 17.66 11.61
C SER A 252 4.28 17.67 12.06
N ASN A 253 3.84 18.74 12.69
CA ASN A 253 2.45 18.91 13.12
C ASN A 253 1.51 19.44 12.01
N VAL A 254 2.07 19.81 10.86
CA VAL A 254 1.32 20.44 9.75
C VAL A 254 1.67 19.86 8.37
N ASN A 255 2.67 19.00 8.25
CA ASN A 255 3.17 18.49 6.98
C ASN A 255 2.19 17.56 6.24
N THR A 256 1.12 17.13 6.89
CA THR A 256 0.01 16.37 6.28
C THR A 256 -1.05 17.26 5.64
N GLY A 257 -0.93 18.59 5.76
CA GLY A 257 -1.95 19.54 5.33
C GLY A 257 -3.06 19.79 6.34
N HIS A 258 -2.96 19.18 7.53
CA HIS A 258 -3.92 19.34 8.65
C HIS A 258 -3.17 19.68 9.93
N LEU A 259 -3.86 20.34 10.88
CA LEU A 259 -3.33 20.59 12.22
C LEU A 259 -3.28 19.28 13.02
N SER A 260 -2.13 19.02 13.64
CA SER A 260 -1.99 17.95 14.63
C SER A 260 -1.36 18.49 15.91
N PHE A 261 -2.01 18.24 17.02
CA PHE A 261 -1.51 18.57 18.34
C PHE A 261 -0.80 17.40 19.02
N GLU A 262 -0.61 16.30 18.33
CA GLU A 262 0.10 15.13 18.85
C GLU A 262 1.60 15.41 18.96
N ASN A 263 2.20 14.93 20.06
CA ASN A 263 3.65 15.06 20.33
C ASN A 263 4.18 16.50 20.25
N THR A 264 3.36 17.50 20.59
CA THR A 264 3.77 18.90 20.62
C THR A 264 4.64 19.20 21.83
N ARG A 265 5.45 20.25 21.71
CA ARG A 265 6.07 20.93 22.86
C ARG A 265 5.07 21.93 23.43
N PHE A 266 5.36 22.41 24.64
CA PHE A 266 4.54 23.44 25.27
C PHE A 266 5.40 24.66 25.61
N VAL A 267 4.77 25.82 25.61
CA VAL A 267 5.33 27.08 26.08
C VAL A 267 4.46 27.61 27.23
N PRO A 268 5.01 28.43 28.15
CA PRO A 268 4.23 29.10 29.19
C PRO A 268 3.12 29.98 28.59
N GLU A 269 1.99 30.10 29.25
CA GLU A 269 0.90 30.99 28.84
C GLU A 269 1.39 32.46 28.70
N SER A 270 2.23 32.92 29.63
CA SER A 270 2.80 34.26 29.58
C SER A 270 3.61 34.55 28.32
N TYR A 271 4.23 33.51 27.71
CA TYR A 271 4.88 33.65 26.41
C TYR A 271 3.86 33.91 25.29
N TYR A 272 2.78 33.14 25.30
CA TYR A 272 1.70 33.31 24.30
C TYR A 272 1.01 34.67 24.47
N GLU A 273 0.73 35.10 25.69
CA GLU A 273 0.11 36.38 25.99
C GLU A 273 0.96 37.56 25.47
N ALA A 274 2.29 37.45 25.58
CA ALA A 274 3.24 38.45 25.12
C ALA A 274 3.39 38.54 23.59
N LEU A 275 2.91 37.55 22.82
CA LEU A 275 2.92 37.61 21.35
C LEU A 275 1.98 38.70 20.84
N SER A 276 2.36 39.35 19.77
CA SER A 276 1.46 40.26 19.04
C SER A 276 0.28 39.47 18.43
N ASP A 277 -0.87 40.12 18.27
CA ASP A 277 -2.05 39.49 17.66
C ASP A 277 -1.83 39.01 16.23
N THR A 278 -0.86 39.62 15.51
CA THR A 278 -0.44 39.21 14.18
C THR A 278 0.27 37.85 14.15
N ARG A 279 0.71 37.35 15.32
CA ARG A 279 1.40 36.07 15.49
C ARG A 279 0.60 35.04 16.29
N LYS A 280 -0.60 35.39 16.74
CA LYS A 280 -1.52 34.45 17.40
C LYS A 280 -2.45 33.86 16.35
N PRO A 281 -2.37 32.55 16.04
CA PRO A 281 -3.29 31.94 15.13
C PRO A 281 -4.73 31.98 15.67
N GLY A 282 -5.68 32.25 14.79
CA GLY A 282 -7.10 32.22 15.09
C GLY A 282 -7.86 31.40 14.06
N TYR A 283 -9.10 31.04 14.39
CA TYR A 283 -9.97 30.30 13.47
C TYR A 283 -10.08 31.00 12.11
N GLY A 284 -9.90 30.25 11.02
CA GLY A 284 -9.92 30.78 9.66
C GLY A 284 -8.59 31.36 9.16
N ASP A 285 -7.57 31.48 10.00
CA ASP A 285 -6.22 31.81 9.54
C ASP A 285 -5.61 30.66 8.74
N VAL A 286 -4.59 30.93 7.93
CA VAL A 286 -3.88 29.90 7.16
C VAL A 286 -2.41 29.86 7.57
N LEU A 287 -1.94 28.71 8.04
CA LEU A 287 -0.50 28.44 8.15
C LEU A 287 0.05 28.02 6.79
N TYR A 288 1.28 28.44 6.48
CA TYR A 288 1.95 28.07 5.24
C TYR A 288 3.40 27.69 5.53
N THR A 289 3.81 26.48 5.14
CA THR A 289 5.18 26.03 5.38
C THR A 289 6.17 26.76 4.49
N LEU A 290 7.30 27.19 5.05
CA LEU A 290 8.31 28.01 4.37
C LEU A 290 9.60 27.26 4.09
N VAL A 291 9.98 26.27 4.90
CA VAL A 291 11.33 25.69 4.93
C VAL A 291 11.27 24.17 4.83
N GLY A 292 12.10 23.60 3.98
CA GLY A 292 12.16 22.15 3.75
C GLY A 292 10.97 21.67 2.93
N SER A 293 9.99 21.07 3.57
CA SER A 293 8.69 20.76 2.94
C SER A 293 7.84 22.03 2.85
N TYR A 294 8.28 23.01 2.05
CA TYR A 294 7.56 24.27 1.85
C TYR A 294 6.33 24.10 0.96
N GLY A 295 5.43 25.09 0.98
CA GLY A 295 4.31 25.16 0.07
C GLY A 295 3.06 24.42 0.55
N ILE A 296 3.00 23.97 1.80
CA ILE A 296 1.84 23.29 2.38
C ILE A 296 1.01 24.31 3.14
N PRO A 297 -0.20 24.67 2.65
CA PRO A 297 -1.15 25.48 3.39
C PRO A 297 -1.99 24.62 4.33
N VAL A 298 -2.20 25.12 5.54
CA VAL A 298 -3.05 24.46 6.56
C VAL A 298 -4.02 25.48 7.13
N ILE A 299 -5.32 25.20 6.97
CA ILE A 299 -6.36 26.02 7.58
C ILE A 299 -6.38 25.85 9.10
N VAL A 300 -6.50 26.94 9.85
CA VAL A 300 -6.70 26.89 11.29
C VAL A 300 -8.20 26.69 11.55
N ASP A 301 -8.58 25.46 11.76
CA ASP A 301 -9.95 24.98 12.01
C ASP A 301 -10.22 24.73 13.50
N SER A 302 -9.33 25.20 14.39
CA SER A 302 -9.41 25.05 15.83
C SER A 302 -9.41 26.40 16.53
N GLU A 303 -10.23 26.52 17.57
CA GLU A 303 -10.19 27.68 18.48
C GLU A 303 -9.16 27.50 19.60
N HIS A 304 -8.52 26.34 19.67
CA HIS A 304 -7.50 26.06 20.69
C HIS A 304 -6.27 26.92 20.47
N PRO A 305 -5.81 27.71 21.46
CA PRO A 305 -4.65 28.57 21.29
C PRO A 305 -3.37 27.75 21.10
N PHE A 306 -2.52 28.16 20.19
CA PHE A 306 -1.22 27.55 19.95
C PHE A 306 -0.19 28.56 19.42
N CYS A 307 1.07 28.21 19.53
CA CYS A 307 2.20 28.89 18.90
C CYS A 307 2.78 28.03 17.79
N PHE A 308 3.59 28.64 16.92
CA PHE A 308 4.24 27.94 15.81
C PHE A 308 5.67 28.43 15.57
N GLN A 309 6.48 27.59 15.00
CA GLN A 309 7.89 27.90 14.74
C GLN A 309 8.06 28.77 13.46
N ARG A 310 9.22 29.47 13.37
CA ARG A 310 9.61 30.37 12.26
C ARG A 310 9.63 29.72 10.86
N HIS A 311 9.55 28.42 10.75
CA HIS A 311 9.52 27.70 9.47
C HIS A 311 8.14 27.70 8.80
N MET A 312 7.19 28.38 9.41
CA MET A 312 5.83 28.58 8.90
C MET A 312 5.48 30.07 8.91
N ALA A 313 4.68 30.48 7.95
CA ALA A 313 4.02 31.78 7.95
C ALA A 313 2.57 31.62 8.41
N LEU A 314 2.06 32.62 9.13
CA LEU A 314 0.67 32.80 9.43
C LEU A 314 0.10 33.88 8.52
N LEU A 315 -0.87 33.50 7.68
CA LEU A 315 -1.63 34.40 6.83
C LEU A 315 -2.99 34.65 7.52
N LYS A 316 -3.29 35.92 7.79
CA LYS A 316 -4.56 36.34 8.37
C LYS A 316 -5.44 36.93 7.27
N PRO A 317 -6.44 36.23 6.75
CA PRO A 317 -7.29 36.70 5.64
C PRO A 317 -8.00 37.99 5.93
N LYS A 318 -8.13 38.85 4.90
CA LYS A 318 -8.90 40.04 4.89
C LYS A 318 -9.54 40.23 3.53
N ASN A 319 -10.84 40.43 3.46
CA ASN A 319 -11.58 40.62 2.21
C ASN A 319 -11.46 39.42 1.22
N ILE A 320 -11.09 38.26 1.71
CA ILE A 320 -11.07 37.01 0.99
C ILE A 320 -11.61 35.89 1.90
N ASP A 321 -12.34 34.95 1.34
CA ASP A 321 -12.77 33.77 2.07
C ASP A 321 -11.55 32.92 2.48
N SER A 322 -11.49 32.48 3.74
CA SER A 322 -10.36 31.72 4.30
C SER A 322 -10.14 30.38 3.62
N TYR A 323 -11.22 29.67 3.31
CA TYR A 323 -11.13 28.37 2.60
C TYR A 323 -10.80 28.55 1.13
N TYR A 324 -11.29 29.63 0.49
CA TYR A 324 -10.86 29.98 -0.87
C TYR A 324 -9.36 30.26 -0.93
N LEU A 325 -8.81 31.03 0.03
CA LEU A 325 -7.38 31.28 0.15
C LEU A 325 -6.61 29.99 0.41
N TRP A 326 -7.11 29.13 1.27
CA TRP A 326 -6.50 27.84 1.56
C TRP A 326 -6.47 26.92 0.33
N TYR A 327 -7.55 26.87 -0.45
CA TYR A 327 -7.60 26.08 -1.68
C TYR A 327 -6.70 26.63 -2.77
N ILE A 328 -6.66 27.95 -2.98
CA ILE A 328 -5.77 28.51 -4.02
C ILE A 328 -4.31 28.27 -3.71
N LEU A 329 -3.93 28.33 -2.44
CA LEU A 329 -2.56 28.02 -1.99
C LEU A 329 -2.17 26.53 -2.21
N GLN A 330 -3.14 25.61 -2.34
CA GLN A 330 -2.91 24.22 -2.71
C GLN A 330 -2.75 24.05 -4.22
N SER A 331 -3.06 25.06 -5.04
CA SER A 331 -2.97 24.92 -6.49
C SER A 331 -1.52 24.77 -6.94
N ARG A 332 -1.35 24.00 -8.01
CA ARG A 332 -0.02 23.79 -8.63
C ARG A 332 0.61 25.13 -9.05
N GLU A 333 -0.19 26.05 -9.57
CA GLU A 333 0.28 27.37 -9.98
C GLU A 333 0.92 28.14 -8.81
N MET A 334 0.27 28.17 -7.64
CA MET A 334 0.81 28.86 -6.45
C MET A 334 2.05 28.15 -5.91
N PHE A 335 2.09 26.82 -5.94
CA PHE A 335 3.26 26.07 -5.56
C PHE A 335 4.46 26.35 -6.51
N GLU A 336 4.25 26.39 -7.81
CA GLU A 336 5.27 26.72 -8.79
C GLU A 336 5.79 28.17 -8.61
N LYS A 337 4.89 29.14 -8.35
CA LYS A 337 5.29 30.52 -8.02
C LYS A 337 6.10 30.60 -6.74
N ALA A 338 5.72 29.86 -5.70
CA ALA A 338 6.49 29.78 -4.45
C ALA A 338 7.87 29.13 -4.68
N THR A 339 7.95 28.11 -5.54
CA THR A 339 9.22 27.46 -5.91
C THR A 339 10.15 28.40 -6.66
N GLN A 340 9.63 29.24 -7.56
CA GLN A 340 10.44 30.22 -8.32
C GLN A 340 11.11 31.26 -7.43
N ILE A 341 10.51 31.62 -6.30
CA ILE A 341 11.07 32.59 -5.35
C ILE A 341 11.84 31.92 -4.22
N ALA A 342 11.81 30.60 -4.11
CA ALA A 342 12.53 29.86 -3.07
C ALA A 342 14.04 30.00 -3.25
N THR A 343 14.74 30.11 -2.13
CA THR A 343 16.20 30.29 -2.05
C THR A 343 16.82 29.19 -1.19
N GLY A 344 18.12 28.95 -1.36
CA GLY A 344 18.87 27.95 -0.60
C GLY A 344 19.32 26.77 -1.47
N THR A 345 20.42 26.11 -1.08
CA THR A 345 21.00 24.97 -1.82
C THR A 345 20.77 23.64 -1.14
N ALA A 346 20.93 23.57 0.18
CA ALA A 346 20.72 22.35 0.95
C ALA A 346 19.26 22.20 1.43
N GLN A 347 18.61 23.32 1.74
CA GLN A 347 17.22 23.35 2.18
C GLN A 347 16.54 24.59 1.57
N LEU A 348 15.61 24.35 0.67
CA LEU A 348 14.86 25.43 0.03
C LEU A 348 13.98 26.15 1.05
N THR A 349 13.93 27.46 0.93
CA THR A 349 13.17 28.35 1.80
C THR A 349 12.42 29.38 0.97
N VAL A 350 11.14 29.55 1.18
CA VAL A 350 10.31 30.60 0.61
C VAL A 350 10.43 31.84 1.48
N PRO A 351 11.06 32.93 1.00
CA PRO A 351 11.20 34.16 1.79
C PRO A 351 9.83 34.82 2.02
N ILE A 352 9.56 35.27 3.24
CA ILE A 352 8.31 35.98 3.61
C ILE A 352 8.02 37.17 2.69
N LYS A 353 9.05 37.95 2.35
CA LYS A 353 8.91 39.10 1.43
C LYS A 353 8.43 38.65 0.05
N GLY A 354 8.96 37.53 -0.45
CA GLY A 354 8.53 36.96 -1.73
C GLY A 354 7.12 36.38 -1.64
N LEU A 355 6.81 35.65 -0.55
CA LEU A 355 5.48 35.09 -0.31
C LEU A 355 4.39 36.18 -0.38
N ARG A 356 4.60 37.32 0.27
CA ARG A 356 3.66 38.45 0.26
C ARG A 356 3.31 38.95 -1.14
N GLN A 357 4.29 38.91 -2.06
CA GLN A 357 4.16 39.42 -3.43
C GLN A 357 3.68 38.37 -4.44
N LEU A 358 3.36 37.14 -4.00
CA LEU A 358 2.78 36.15 -4.90
C LEU A 358 1.42 36.61 -5.39
N LYS A 359 1.28 36.64 -6.72
CA LYS A 359 0.09 37.11 -7.42
C LYS A 359 -0.78 35.94 -7.83
N PHE A 360 -2.08 36.17 -7.79
CA PHE A 360 -3.10 35.23 -8.26
C PHE A 360 -4.35 35.95 -8.72
N ASN A 361 -5.16 35.28 -9.56
CA ASN A 361 -6.46 35.80 -9.97
C ASN A 361 -7.48 35.46 -8.88
N CYS A 362 -8.05 36.51 -8.26
CA CYS A 362 -9.02 36.41 -7.18
C CYS A 362 -10.42 36.60 -7.71
N ALA A 363 -11.28 35.63 -7.50
CA ALA A 363 -12.72 35.71 -7.81
C ALA A 363 -13.43 36.75 -6.94
N SER A 364 -14.60 37.21 -7.39
CA SER A 364 -15.48 38.09 -6.56
C SER A 364 -15.95 37.33 -5.30
N ALA A 365 -16.26 38.07 -4.22
CA ALA A 365 -16.65 37.47 -2.94
C ALA A 365 -17.81 36.44 -3.05
N ASN A 366 -18.79 36.72 -3.90
CA ASN A 366 -19.91 35.79 -4.12
C ASN A 366 -19.47 34.51 -4.83
N GLU A 367 -18.53 34.63 -5.79
CA GLU A 367 -17.96 33.45 -6.50
C GLU A 367 -17.06 32.62 -5.61
N GLN A 368 -16.30 33.24 -4.69
CA GLN A 368 -15.44 32.53 -3.74
C GLN A 368 -16.22 31.48 -2.94
N GLY A 369 -17.37 31.90 -2.36
CA GLY A 369 -18.23 30.99 -1.60
C GLY A 369 -18.75 29.82 -2.45
N GLU A 370 -19.15 30.09 -3.70
CA GLU A 370 -19.61 29.01 -4.59
C GLU A 370 -18.47 28.07 -5.02
N ILE A 371 -17.27 28.61 -5.31
CA ILE A 371 -16.10 27.80 -5.64
C ILE A 371 -15.72 26.90 -4.45
N VAL A 372 -15.70 27.45 -3.22
CA VAL A 372 -15.45 26.67 -1.99
C VAL A 372 -16.48 25.56 -1.85
N ARG A 373 -17.77 25.87 -1.96
CA ARG A 373 -18.84 24.87 -1.87
C ARG A 373 -18.67 23.72 -2.86
N ILE A 374 -18.32 24.02 -4.12
CA ILE A 374 -18.10 22.99 -5.15
C ILE A 374 -16.83 22.18 -4.84
N LEU A 375 -15.74 22.84 -4.43
CA LEU A 375 -14.49 22.16 -4.07
C LEU A 375 -14.68 21.23 -2.88
N ASP A 376 -15.37 21.68 -1.82
CA ASP A 376 -15.68 20.87 -0.64
C ASP A 376 -16.44 19.60 -1.04
N ASP A 377 -17.50 19.73 -1.86
CA ASP A 377 -18.29 18.57 -2.31
C ASP A 377 -17.46 17.60 -3.17
N LEU A 378 -16.69 18.11 -4.13
CA LEU A 378 -15.89 17.26 -5.02
C LEU A 378 -14.72 16.60 -4.31
N LEU A 379 -13.98 17.36 -3.50
CA LEU A 379 -12.79 16.81 -2.81
C LEU A 379 -13.19 15.88 -1.67
N ALA A 380 -14.31 16.10 -1.00
CA ALA A 380 -14.85 15.13 -0.04
C ALA A 380 -15.22 13.80 -0.71
N LYS A 381 -15.83 13.83 -1.89
CA LYS A 381 -16.15 12.63 -2.68
C LYS A 381 -14.88 11.90 -3.15
N GLU A 382 -13.87 12.65 -3.59
CA GLU A 382 -12.57 12.08 -3.98
C GLU A 382 -11.86 11.43 -2.78
N GLN A 383 -11.89 12.05 -1.61
CA GLN A 383 -11.31 11.50 -0.39
C GLN A 383 -12.03 10.21 0.05
N GLN A 384 -13.37 10.20 0.00
CA GLN A 384 -14.15 9.00 0.29
C GLN A 384 -13.85 7.85 -0.69
N ALA A 385 -13.68 8.17 -1.99
CA ALA A 385 -13.30 7.18 -2.99
C ALA A 385 -11.89 6.61 -2.74
N LYS A 386 -10.94 7.46 -2.31
CA LYS A 386 -9.59 7.05 -1.91
C LYS A 386 -9.63 6.07 -0.73
N GLU A 387 -10.32 6.43 0.35
CA GLU A 387 -10.47 5.58 1.53
C GLU A 387 -11.14 4.23 1.20
N THR A 388 -12.15 4.27 0.32
CA THR A 388 -12.81 3.05 -0.17
C THR A 388 -11.84 2.17 -0.94
N ALA A 389 -11.01 2.74 -1.83
CA ALA A 389 -10.03 2.00 -2.60
C ALA A 389 -8.93 1.39 -1.71
N GLU A 390 -8.46 2.13 -0.71
CA GLU A 390 -7.51 1.64 0.31
C GLU A 390 -8.12 0.45 1.09
N GLY A 391 -9.37 0.58 1.55
CA GLY A 391 -10.09 -0.50 2.23
C GLY A 391 -10.29 -1.74 1.35
N VAL A 392 -10.55 -1.58 0.06
CA VAL A 392 -10.63 -2.70 -0.90
C VAL A 392 -9.30 -3.44 -1.00
N LEU A 393 -8.17 -2.71 -1.06
CA LEU A 393 -6.83 -3.34 -1.12
C LEU A 393 -6.53 -4.20 0.11
N GLU A 394 -6.89 -3.73 1.29
CA GLU A 394 -6.74 -4.49 2.54
C GLU A 394 -7.60 -5.75 2.58
N GLN A 395 -8.84 -5.65 2.10
CA GLN A 395 -9.79 -6.77 2.11
C GLN A 395 -9.44 -7.87 1.11
N ILE A 396 -8.86 -7.54 -0.06
CA ILE A 396 -8.55 -8.53 -1.10
C ILE A 396 -7.68 -9.67 -0.58
N ASP A 397 -6.64 -9.37 0.19
CA ASP A 397 -5.74 -10.39 0.73
C ASP A 397 -6.44 -11.29 1.77
N LEU A 398 -7.39 -10.73 2.54
CA LEU A 398 -8.23 -11.50 3.46
C LEU A 398 -9.21 -12.41 2.71
N ILE A 399 -9.84 -11.90 1.65
CA ILE A 399 -10.75 -12.67 0.81
C ILE A 399 -10.01 -13.82 0.12
N LYS A 400 -8.81 -13.61 -0.41
CA LYS A 400 -7.99 -14.69 -1.01
C LYS A 400 -7.67 -15.79 0.01
N LYS A 401 -7.32 -15.43 1.23
CA LYS A 401 -7.12 -16.41 2.32
C LYS A 401 -8.40 -17.18 2.65
N ALA A 402 -9.54 -16.50 2.73
CA ALA A 402 -10.83 -17.12 2.99
C ALA A 402 -11.25 -18.10 1.87
N ILE A 403 -11.02 -17.73 0.60
CA ILE A 403 -11.25 -18.60 -0.55
C ILE A 403 -10.43 -19.89 -0.42
N LEU A 404 -9.13 -19.79 -0.14
CA LEU A 404 -8.28 -20.95 0.07
C LEU A 404 -8.75 -21.80 1.26
N ALA A 405 -9.10 -21.18 2.38
CA ALA A 405 -9.60 -21.94 3.54
C ALA A 405 -10.88 -22.72 3.22
N ARG A 406 -11.80 -22.12 2.48
CA ARG A 406 -13.05 -22.77 2.05
C ARG A 406 -12.80 -23.85 1.00
N ALA A 407 -11.86 -23.62 0.07
CA ALA A 407 -11.50 -24.59 -0.97
C ALA A 407 -11.10 -25.93 -0.36
N PHE A 408 -10.19 -25.89 0.62
CA PHE A 408 -9.63 -27.10 1.23
C PHE A 408 -10.51 -27.71 2.33
N ARG A 409 -11.69 -27.11 2.59
CA ARG A 409 -12.78 -27.71 3.36
C ARG A 409 -13.89 -28.33 2.48
N GLY A 410 -13.77 -28.20 1.14
CA GLY A 410 -14.83 -28.61 0.22
C GLY A 410 -16.04 -27.66 0.17
N GLU A 411 -15.86 -26.40 0.57
CA GLU A 411 -16.94 -25.41 0.74
C GLU A 411 -17.08 -24.44 -0.46
N LEU A 412 -16.40 -24.71 -1.59
CA LEU A 412 -16.52 -23.88 -2.81
C LEU A 412 -17.63 -24.31 -3.76
N GLY A 413 -18.41 -25.33 -3.42
CA GLY A 413 -19.47 -25.90 -4.26
C GLY A 413 -18.90 -26.66 -5.48
N THR A 414 -17.70 -27.23 -5.36
CA THR A 414 -17.03 -28.02 -6.40
C THR A 414 -17.19 -29.54 -6.21
N ASN A 415 -17.61 -29.96 -5.02
CA ASN A 415 -17.76 -31.37 -4.68
C ASN A 415 -18.98 -31.98 -5.39
N ASP A 416 -18.74 -33.14 -5.99
CA ASP A 416 -19.78 -34.04 -6.48
C ASP A 416 -19.75 -35.33 -5.65
N PRO A 417 -20.72 -35.57 -4.75
CA PRO A 417 -20.74 -36.76 -3.89
C PRO A 417 -20.90 -38.07 -4.64
N SER A 418 -21.27 -38.05 -5.92
CA SER A 418 -21.43 -39.26 -6.76
C SER A 418 -20.11 -39.73 -7.36
N GLU A 419 -19.05 -38.91 -7.29
CA GLU A 419 -17.72 -39.30 -7.75
C GLU A 419 -17.10 -40.37 -6.84
N GLU A 420 -16.38 -41.31 -7.46
CA GLU A 420 -15.65 -42.35 -6.72
C GLU A 420 -14.71 -41.74 -5.67
N SER A 421 -14.67 -42.38 -4.52
CA SER A 421 -13.77 -41.97 -3.45
C SER A 421 -12.32 -41.98 -3.93
N VAL A 422 -11.56 -40.97 -3.50
CA VAL A 422 -10.11 -40.84 -3.76
C VAL A 422 -9.28 -42.07 -3.31
N MET A 423 -9.86 -42.99 -2.54
CA MET A 423 -9.18 -44.19 -2.07
C MET A 423 -8.59 -45.06 -3.21
N GLU A 424 -9.23 -45.10 -4.37
CA GLU A 424 -8.71 -45.81 -5.54
C GLU A 424 -7.47 -45.09 -6.11
N LEU A 425 -7.49 -43.76 -6.18
CA LEU A 425 -6.32 -42.96 -6.57
C LEU A 425 -5.15 -43.20 -5.61
N LEU A 426 -5.40 -43.25 -4.31
CA LEU A 426 -4.38 -43.44 -3.30
C LEU A 426 -3.73 -44.84 -3.37
N LYS A 427 -4.47 -45.91 -3.72
CA LYS A 427 -3.93 -47.25 -3.96
C LYS A 427 -2.87 -47.28 -5.10
N VAL A 428 -3.03 -46.36 -6.06
CA VAL A 428 -2.10 -46.25 -7.20
C VAL A 428 -0.84 -45.42 -6.85
N ILE A 429 -0.96 -44.51 -5.87
CA ILE A 429 0.10 -43.59 -5.41
C ILE A 429 1.01 -44.31 -4.38
N MET A 430 0.41 -45.11 -3.50
CA MET A 430 1.12 -45.86 -2.43
C MET A 430 1.80 -47.12 -2.96
#